data_6cd89467d9e425befccb89c7da40ca95
#
_entry.id   6cd89467d9e425befccb89c7da40ca95
#
_cell.length_a   1.000
_cell.length_b   1.000
_cell.length_c   1.000
_cell.angle_alpha   90.00
_cell.angle_beta   90.00
_cell.angle_gamma   90.00
#
_symmetry.space_group_name_H-M   'P 1'
#
loop_
_entity.id
_entity.type
_entity.pdbx_description
1 polymer ?
#
loop_
_entity_poly.entity_id
_entity_poly.type
_entity_poly.pdbx_seq_one_letter_code
_entity_poly.pdbx_strand_id
1 'polypeptide(L)'
;MGEGESILILGEGRIAQAVLYYLKKYPWLERIEFYSSDKRVEKYSLIISCLPGKEAPLGLELALKFRKNLLDVSDLDPPFYSKRKRDIEKRGIFVVPGCGFCPGLVNFIIGREIYLEPKIDNVFIKVGSLSKESFFFPFLWCFEDLILEHRLPSFQIISGRKIKLSPFSGYKKEKLLGISAESYFSVSGFENILEKKRFLNFHFRVIRPVGFRDFFYFLENYGFLNKENFEYTRKVVEKVKKDNYTIAIIELRRGRRKIVWEIVSFSKKESLLNSMQKITAIVPASLYRIIFMKKIPLKGLIFMEELAKNEILFEQMWENIKEKGISLERRTGKSC
;
A
#
# COMPACT_ATOMS: atom_id res chain seq x y z
N MET A 1 -5.22 -15.90 33.12
CA MET A 1 -4.22 -15.36 32.20
C MET A 1 -4.81 -15.50 30.81
N GLY A 2 -5.12 -14.40 30.11
CA GLY A 2 -5.65 -14.50 28.74
C GLY A 2 -4.62 -15.20 27.85
N GLU A 3 -5.10 -16.01 26.91
CA GLU A 3 -4.25 -16.59 25.89
C GLU A 3 -3.43 -15.45 25.25
N GLY A 4 -2.11 -15.61 25.17
CA GLY A 4 -1.22 -14.60 24.64
C GLY A 4 -1.52 -14.31 23.17
N GLU A 5 -1.21 -13.10 22.75
CA GLU A 5 -1.49 -12.67 21.39
C GLU A 5 -0.66 -13.48 20.38
N SER A 6 -1.35 -13.97 19.34
CA SER A 6 -0.77 -14.82 18.31
C SER A 6 -1.21 -14.39 16.91
N ILE A 7 -0.24 -14.30 15.98
CA ILE A 7 -0.46 -13.81 14.62
C ILE A 7 -0.09 -14.89 13.60
N LEU A 8 -0.98 -15.10 12.64
CA LEU A 8 -0.74 -15.91 11.45
C LEU A 8 -0.50 -15.00 10.25
N ILE A 9 0.66 -15.14 9.61
CA ILE A 9 1.02 -14.40 8.40
C ILE A 9 0.75 -15.28 7.18
N LEU A 10 -0.05 -14.80 6.24
CA LEU A 10 -0.27 -15.46 4.94
C LEU A 10 0.72 -14.90 3.92
N GLY A 11 1.36 -15.81 3.18
CA GLY A 11 2.42 -15.50 2.23
C GLY A 11 3.82 -15.50 2.87
N GLU A 12 4.83 -15.79 2.06
CA GLU A 12 6.24 -15.87 2.49
C GLU A 12 7.14 -14.91 1.70
N GLY A 13 6.52 -14.05 0.89
CA GLY A 13 7.20 -13.10 0.03
C GLY A 13 7.90 -11.96 0.81
N ARG A 14 8.49 -11.04 0.05
CA ARG A 14 9.29 -9.92 0.59
C ARG A 14 8.55 -9.07 1.63
N ILE A 15 7.27 -8.79 1.39
CA ILE A 15 6.45 -7.97 2.31
C ILE A 15 6.13 -8.77 3.58
N ALA A 16 5.77 -10.05 3.46
CA ALA A 16 5.51 -10.92 4.61
C ALA A 16 6.72 -11.04 5.54
N GLN A 17 7.93 -11.22 4.98
CA GLN A 17 9.18 -11.25 5.73
C GLN A 17 9.45 -9.91 6.45
N ALA A 18 9.14 -8.79 5.81
CA ALA A 18 9.29 -7.47 6.41
C ALA A 18 8.26 -7.23 7.55
N VAL A 19 7.02 -7.71 7.39
CA VAL A 19 6.00 -7.68 8.46
C VAL A 19 6.48 -8.50 9.65
N LEU A 20 6.95 -9.72 9.43
CA LEU A 20 7.54 -10.57 10.49
C LEU A 20 8.69 -9.87 11.21
N TYR A 21 9.58 -9.20 10.45
CA TYR A 21 10.71 -8.45 11.02
C TYR A 21 10.26 -7.37 12.00
N TYR A 22 9.17 -6.63 11.70
CA TYR A 22 8.66 -5.61 12.60
C TYR A 22 7.91 -6.22 13.79
N LEU A 23 7.09 -7.25 13.57
CA LEU A 23 6.31 -7.89 14.63
C LEU A 23 7.19 -8.56 15.68
N LYS A 24 8.30 -9.18 15.29
CA LYS A 24 9.27 -9.80 16.22
C LYS A 24 9.87 -8.82 17.23
N LYS A 25 9.72 -7.52 17.02
CA LYS A 25 10.16 -6.48 17.97
C LYS A 25 9.16 -6.23 19.11
N TYR A 26 7.99 -6.85 19.07
CA TYR A 26 6.96 -6.69 20.09
C TYR A 26 7.04 -7.83 21.11
N PRO A 27 7.54 -7.56 22.35
CA PRO A 27 7.82 -8.62 23.34
C PRO A 27 6.58 -9.32 23.89
N TRP A 28 5.40 -8.73 23.70
CA TRP A 28 4.12 -9.32 24.14
C TRP A 28 3.50 -10.30 23.16
N LEU A 29 4.06 -10.43 21.94
CA LEU A 29 3.63 -11.42 20.97
C LEU A 29 4.24 -12.77 21.33
N GLU A 30 3.39 -13.73 21.72
CA GLU A 30 3.83 -15.07 22.09
C GLU A 30 4.12 -15.94 20.87
N ARG A 31 3.35 -15.74 19.79
CA ARG A 31 3.47 -16.56 18.58
C ARG A 31 3.28 -15.75 17.33
N ILE A 32 4.20 -15.90 16.38
CA ILE A 32 4.09 -15.37 15.03
C ILE A 32 4.58 -16.46 14.08
N GLU A 33 3.72 -16.93 13.19
CA GLU A 33 4.05 -18.00 12.25
C GLU A 33 3.56 -17.68 10.84
N PHE A 34 4.24 -18.24 9.85
CA PHE A 34 3.72 -18.28 8.48
C PHE A 34 2.67 -19.38 8.33
N TYR A 35 1.67 -19.13 7.51
CA TYR A 35 0.63 -20.10 7.19
C TYR A 35 1.19 -21.25 6.35
N SER A 36 0.81 -22.46 6.72
CA SER A 36 0.91 -23.69 5.94
C SER A 36 -0.37 -24.50 6.14
N SER A 37 -0.69 -25.39 5.21
CA SER A 37 -1.97 -26.12 5.21
C SER A 37 -2.20 -27.02 6.44
N ASP A 38 -1.14 -27.38 7.16
CA ASP A 38 -1.15 -28.14 8.41
C ASP A 38 -1.41 -27.28 9.65
N LYS A 39 -1.34 -25.95 9.52
CA LYS A 39 -1.54 -25.04 10.65
C LYS A 39 -3.02 -24.97 11.06
N ARG A 40 -3.25 -25.04 12.35
CA ARG A 40 -4.58 -24.82 12.95
C ARG A 40 -4.82 -23.33 13.12
N VAL A 41 -5.54 -22.73 12.16
CA VAL A 41 -5.85 -21.30 12.12
C VAL A 41 -6.57 -20.81 13.38
N GLU A 42 -7.31 -21.69 14.03
CA GLU A 42 -8.06 -21.39 15.28
C GLU A 42 -7.17 -20.91 16.42
N LYS A 43 -5.90 -21.32 16.44
CA LYS A 43 -4.94 -20.96 17.49
C LYS A 43 -4.44 -19.51 17.44
N TYR A 44 -4.75 -18.77 16.38
CA TYR A 44 -4.28 -17.40 16.21
C TYR A 44 -5.40 -16.41 16.48
N SER A 45 -5.05 -15.25 17.04
CA SER A 45 -5.98 -14.15 17.33
C SER A 45 -6.20 -13.24 16.11
N LEU A 46 -5.21 -13.15 15.23
CA LEU A 46 -5.21 -12.28 14.06
C LEU A 46 -4.55 -12.95 12.85
N ILE A 47 -5.08 -12.67 11.68
CA ILE A 47 -4.45 -12.97 10.38
C ILE A 47 -3.89 -11.66 9.80
N ILE A 48 -2.63 -11.70 9.33
CA ILE A 48 -2.07 -10.66 8.46
C ILE A 48 -1.81 -11.29 7.09
N SER A 49 -2.56 -10.86 6.08
CA SER A 49 -2.42 -11.36 4.71
C SER A 49 -1.43 -10.48 3.93
N CYS A 50 -0.41 -11.11 3.36
CA CYS A 50 0.57 -10.51 2.46
C CYS A 50 0.65 -11.30 1.14
N LEU A 51 -0.47 -11.88 0.73
CA LEU A 51 -0.59 -12.68 -0.49
C LEU A 51 -0.61 -11.79 -1.73
N PRO A 52 -0.05 -12.22 -2.86
CA PRO A 52 -0.18 -11.51 -4.14
C PRO A 52 -1.62 -11.55 -4.65
N GLY A 53 -1.96 -10.65 -5.58
CA GLY A 53 -3.33 -10.41 -6.03
C GLY A 53 -4.15 -11.66 -6.39
N LYS A 54 -3.55 -12.67 -7.03
CA LYS A 54 -4.25 -13.92 -7.40
C LYS A 54 -4.64 -14.79 -6.19
N GLU A 55 -3.83 -14.78 -5.14
CA GLU A 55 -4.01 -15.61 -3.94
C GLU A 55 -4.67 -14.82 -2.80
N ALA A 56 -4.74 -13.52 -2.92
CA ALA A 56 -5.23 -12.61 -1.88
C ALA A 56 -6.64 -12.95 -1.35
N PRO A 57 -7.62 -13.47 -2.14
CA PRO A 57 -8.93 -13.88 -1.62
C PRO A 57 -8.86 -14.87 -0.47
N LEU A 58 -7.83 -15.73 -0.40
CA LEU A 58 -7.63 -16.71 0.67
C LEU A 58 -7.59 -16.05 2.06
N GLY A 59 -7.02 -14.84 2.16
CA GLY A 59 -6.96 -14.11 3.43
C GLY A 59 -8.34 -13.88 4.04
N LEU A 60 -9.26 -13.35 3.26
CA LEU A 60 -10.64 -13.11 3.70
C LEU A 60 -11.41 -14.42 3.92
N GLU A 61 -11.20 -15.44 3.07
CA GLU A 61 -11.86 -16.75 3.21
C GLU A 61 -11.51 -17.43 4.53
N LEU A 62 -10.21 -17.44 4.89
CA LEU A 62 -9.76 -17.99 6.16
C LEU A 62 -10.28 -17.17 7.35
N ALA A 63 -10.24 -15.84 7.26
CA ALA A 63 -10.78 -14.96 8.30
C ALA A 63 -12.27 -15.22 8.56
N LEU A 64 -13.07 -15.35 7.51
CA LEU A 64 -14.51 -15.66 7.61
C LEU A 64 -14.76 -17.09 8.14
N LYS A 65 -14.03 -18.09 7.63
CA LYS A 65 -14.19 -19.50 8.03
C LYS A 65 -13.89 -19.70 9.51
N PHE A 66 -12.78 -19.14 9.98
CA PHE A 66 -12.29 -19.36 11.35
C PHE A 66 -12.62 -18.21 12.33
N ARG A 67 -13.43 -17.23 11.88
CA ARG A 67 -13.82 -16.05 12.68
C ARG A 67 -12.62 -15.31 13.26
N LYS A 68 -11.62 -15.01 12.42
CA LYS A 68 -10.40 -14.28 12.80
C LYS A 68 -10.43 -12.88 12.24
N ASN A 69 -9.91 -11.95 13.02
CA ASN A 69 -9.64 -10.60 12.54
C ASN A 69 -8.61 -10.62 11.40
N LEU A 70 -8.70 -9.67 10.47
CA LEU A 70 -7.83 -9.61 9.30
C LEU A 70 -7.26 -8.21 9.10
N LEU A 71 -5.95 -8.12 8.98
CA LEU A 71 -5.22 -7.02 8.34
C LEU A 71 -4.73 -7.52 6.98
N ASP A 72 -5.20 -6.92 5.91
CA ASP A 72 -4.87 -7.39 4.56
C ASP A 72 -4.03 -6.36 3.81
N VAL A 73 -2.79 -6.74 3.47
CA VAL A 73 -1.80 -5.90 2.77
C VAL A 73 -1.89 -6.08 1.25
N SER A 74 -2.71 -7.01 0.78
CA SER A 74 -2.87 -7.29 -0.65
C SER A 74 -3.50 -6.14 -1.42
N ASP A 75 -3.31 -6.15 -2.74
CA ASP A 75 -3.84 -5.15 -3.67
C ASP A 75 -5.23 -5.51 -4.23
N LEU A 76 -6.05 -6.24 -3.46
CA LEU A 76 -7.43 -6.50 -3.86
C LEU A 76 -8.27 -5.23 -3.86
N ASP A 77 -9.05 -5.06 -4.90
CA ASP A 77 -9.93 -3.91 -5.06
C ASP A 77 -10.95 -3.79 -3.90
N PRO A 78 -11.21 -2.58 -3.38
CA PRO A 78 -12.20 -2.34 -2.34
C PRO A 78 -13.58 -2.97 -2.59
N PRO A 79 -14.14 -3.01 -3.82
CA PRO A 79 -15.40 -3.69 -4.12
C PRO A 79 -15.42 -5.19 -3.78
N PHE A 80 -14.28 -5.89 -3.79
CA PHE A 80 -14.20 -7.28 -3.37
C PHE A 80 -14.64 -7.44 -1.91
N TYR A 81 -14.14 -6.60 -1.03
CA TYR A 81 -14.48 -6.61 0.40
C TYR A 81 -15.89 -6.07 0.66
N SER A 82 -16.29 -5.02 -0.05
CA SER A 82 -17.63 -4.41 0.11
C SER A 82 -18.75 -5.40 -0.17
N LYS A 83 -18.60 -6.28 -1.16
CA LYS A 83 -19.54 -7.38 -1.45
C LYS A 83 -19.68 -8.38 -0.29
N ARG A 84 -18.65 -8.54 0.52
CA ARG A 84 -18.61 -9.48 1.66
C ARG A 84 -18.89 -8.81 3.01
N LYS A 85 -19.25 -7.53 3.03
CA LYS A 85 -19.46 -6.73 4.25
C LYS A 85 -20.43 -7.41 5.22
N ARG A 86 -21.57 -7.89 4.72
CA ARG A 86 -22.57 -8.58 5.57
C ARG A 86 -22.04 -9.87 6.20
N ASP A 87 -21.20 -10.62 5.49
CA ASP A 87 -20.58 -11.84 6.00
C ASP A 87 -19.58 -11.52 7.10
N ILE A 88 -18.76 -10.48 6.91
CA ILE A 88 -17.81 -9.98 7.90
C ILE A 88 -18.54 -9.56 9.20
N GLU A 89 -19.59 -8.76 9.06
CA GLU A 89 -20.41 -8.30 10.19
C GLU A 89 -21.06 -9.46 10.97
N LYS A 90 -21.63 -10.45 10.25
CA LYS A 90 -22.22 -11.65 10.86
C LYS A 90 -21.21 -12.51 11.63
N ARG A 91 -19.94 -12.51 11.22
CA ARG A 91 -18.88 -13.25 11.91
C ARG A 91 -18.35 -12.53 13.15
N GLY A 92 -18.69 -11.25 13.35
CA GLY A 92 -18.27 -10.45 14.50
C GLY A 92 -16.78 -10.10 14.50
N ILE A 93 -16.11 -10.20 13.35
CA ILE A 93 -14.70 -9.86 13.16
C ILE A 93 -14.52 -8.45 12.61
N PHE A 94 -13.31 -7.95 12.69
CA PHE A 94 -12.91 -6.78 11.87
C PHE A 94 -12.03 -7.22 10.70
N VAL A 95 -12.14 -6.49 9.59
CA VAL A 95 -11.32 -6.64 8.39
C VAL A 95 -10.85 -5.26 7.96
N VAL A 96 -9.53 -5.07 7.87
CA VAL A 96 -8.90 -3.85 7.36
C VAL A 96 -8.16 -4.20 6.06
N PRO A 97 -8.78 -3.94 4.89
CA PRO A 97 -8.13 -4.19 3.61
C PRO A 97 -7.18 -3.07 3.22
N GLY A 98 -6.22 -3.39 2.33
CA GLY A 98 -5.28 -2.43 1.77
C GLY A 98 -4.48 -1.71 2.86
N CYS A 99 -4.02 -2.42 3.89
CA CYS A 99 -3.27 -1.80 4.99
C CYS A 99 -1.75 -1.77 4.75
N GLY A 100 -1.33 -1.57 3.49
CA GLY A 100 0.06 -1.38 3.09
C GLY A 100 0.48 0.09 2.98
N PHE A 101 1.30 0.39 1.97
CA PHE A 101 1.72 1.76 1.68
C PHE A 101 0.72 2.48 0.78
N CYS A 102 0.49 1.94 -0.41
CA CYS A 102 -0.49 2.44 -1.37
C CYS A 102 -0.97 1.25 -2.23
N PRO A 103 -2.18 0.75 -1.94
CA PRO A 103 -3.15 1.24 -0.95
C PRO A 103 -2.67 1.09 0.50
N GLY A 104 -3.16 1.98 1.38
CA GLY A 104 -2.90 1.93 2.82
C GLY A 104 -2.58 3.27 3.45
N LEU A 105 -1.31 3.55 3.74
CA LEU A 105 -0.89 4.79 4.40
C LEU A 105 -1.32 6.03 3.60
N VAL A 106 -1.25 5.97 2.27
CA VAL A 106 -1.68 7.08 1.40
C VAL A 106 -3.19 7.31 1.55
N ASN A 107 -3.99 6.24 1.56
CA ASN A 107 -5.44 6.32 1.79
C ASN A 107 -5.76 6.90 3.18
N PHE A 108 -5.01 6.47 4.20
CA PHE A 108 -5.14 6.93 5.57
C PHE A 108 -4.95 8.44 5.69
N ILE A 109 -3.89 8.98 5.06
CA ILE A 109 -3.60 10.41 5.05
C ILE A 109 -4.70 11.19 4.31
N ILE A 110 -5.11 10.74 3.13
CA ILE A 110 -6.18 11.37 2.35
C ILE A 110 -7.49 11.36 3.15
N GLY A 111 -7.82 10.24 3.78
CA GLY A 111 -8.98 10.10 4.65
C GLY A 111 -8.98 11.11 5.81
N ARG A 112 -7.84 11.30 6.49
CA ARG A 112 -7.67 12.30 7.56
C ARG A 112 -7.89 13.72 7.05
N GLU A 113 -7.28 14.09 5.93
CA GLU A 113 -7.41 15.46 5.40
C GLU A 113 -8.83 15.74 4.90
N ILE A 114 -9.50 14.77 4.28
CA ILE A 114 -10.92 14.92 3.88
C ILE A 114 -11.83 15.00 5.11
N TYR A 115 -11.53 14.27 6.18
CA TYR A 115 -12.30 14.34 7.43
C TYR A 115 -12.17 15.72 8.08
N LEU A 116 -10.96 16.29 8.11
CA LEU A 116 -10.70 17.62 8.65
C LEU A 116 -11.21 18.75 7.76
N GLU A 117 -11.17 18.54 6.43
CA GLU A 117 -11.61 19.51 5.43
C GLU A 117 -12.47 18.83 4.36
N PRO A 118 -13.78 18.63 4.64
CA PRO A 118 -14.68 17.92 3.71
C PRO A 118 -14.87 18.61 2.34
N LYS A 119 -14.48 19.88 2.21
CA LYS A 119 -14.59 20.65 0.96
C LYS A 119 -13.39 20.48 0.01
N ILE A 120 -12.40 19.62 0.34
CA ILE A 120 -11.36 19.24 -0.61
C ILE A 120 -12.01 18.60 -1.84
N ASP A 121 -11.73 19.13 -3.01
CA ASP A 121 -12.32 18.73 -4.29
C ASP A 121 -11.28 18.30 -5.33
N ASN A 122 -10.01 18.56 -5.08
CA ASN A 122 -8.90 18.12 -5.93
C ASN A 122 -7.87 17.33 -5.13
N VAL A 123 -7.48 16.17 -5.64
CA VAL A 123 -6.47 15.29 -5.07
C VAL A 123 -5.50 14.84 -6.16
N PHE A 124 -4.22 15.06 -5.95
CA PHE A 124 -3.15 14.66 -6.87
C PHE A 124 -2.14 13.81 -6.10
N ILE A 125 -1.96 12.57 -6.52
CA ILE A 125 -1.14 11.59 -5.85
C ILE A 125 -0.04 11.13 -6.79
N LYS A 126 1.19 11.07 -6.29
CA LYS A 126 2.33 10.47 -6.98
C LYS A 126 2.99 9.48 -6.04
N VAL A 127 3.14 8.23 -6.46
CA VAL A 127 3.76 7.17 -5.66
C VAL A 127 4.73 6.37 -6.52
N GLY A 128 5.87 6.00 -5.96
CA GLY A 128 6.78 5.11 -6.66
C GLY A 128 8.14 4.97 -5.99
N SER A 129 9.05 4.29 -6.70
CA SER A 129 10.39 4.03 -6.18
C SER A 129 11.44 4.49 -7.17
N LEU A 130 12.49 5.13 -6.65
CA LEU A 130 13.58 5.73 -7.40
C LEU A 130 14.94 5.34 -6.81
N SER A 131 16.00 5.52 -7.59
CA SER A 131 17.38 5.49 -7.13
C SER A 131 18.13 6.72 -7.65
N LYS A 132 19.12 7.22 -6.90
CA LYS A 132 20.06 8.25 -7.37
C LYS A 132 21.12 7.69 -8.29
N GLU A 133 21.30 6.38 -8.30
CA GLU A 133 22.19 5.69 -9.21
C GLU A 133 21.61 5.67 -10.65
N SER A 134 22.38 5.15 -11.61
CA SER A 134 21.92 4.90 -12.98
C SER A 134 20.65 4.03 -12.99
N PHE A 135 20.07 3.80 -14.17
CA PHE A 135 18.82 3.07 -14.37
C PHE A 135 18.57 1.97 -13.32
N PHE A 136 17.38 1.97 -12.76
CA PHE A 136 16.93 1.07 -11.71
C PHE A 136 15.54 0.52 -12.06
N PHE A 137 15.41 -0.80 -12.19
CA PHE A 137 14.10 -1.43 -12.32
C PHE A 137 13.51 -1.61 -10.91
N PRO A 138 12.38 -0.96 -10.58
CA PRO A 138 11.91 -0.86 -9.20
C PRO A 138 11.17 -2.12 -8.72
N PHE A 139 11.79 -3.28 -8.84
CA PHE A 139 11.26 -4.54 -8.33
C PHE A 139 11.50 -4.63 -6.80
N LEU A 140 10.62 -4.01 -6.02
CA LEU A 140 10.78 -3.90 -4.58
C LEU A 140 9.75 -4.69 -3.76
N TRP A 141 8.68 -5.20 -4.40
CA TRP A 141 7.59 -5.94 -3.69
C TRP A 141 7.20 -7.23 -4.41
N CYS A 142 6.37 -7.21 -5.44
CA CYS A 142 5.91 -8.35 -6.22
C CYS A 142 6.11 -8.06 -7.72
N PHE A 143 6.78 -8.96 -8.44
CA PHE A 143 7.08 -8.75 -9.86
C PHE A 143 5.83 -8.88 -10.72
N GLU A 144 4.97 -9.84 -10.39
CA GLU A 144 3.72 -10.10 -11.07
C GLU A 144 2.79 -8.89 -11.01
N ASP A 145 2.61 -8.33 -9.80
CA ASP A 145 1.74 -7.18 -9.57
C ASP A 145 2.33 -5.92 -10.23
N LEU A 146 3.66 -5.74 -10.21
CA LEU A 146 4.33 -4.65 -10.93
C LEU A 146 4.03 -4.72 -12.44
N ILE A 147 4.13 -5.90 -13.05
CA ILE A 147 3.86 -6.06 -14.48
C ILE A 147 2.37 -5.83 -14.76
N LEU A 148 1.50 -6.38 -13.94
CA LEU A 148 0.04 -6.23 -14.10
C LEU A 148 -0.39 -4.76 -13.99
N GLU A 149 0.16 -4.00 -13.04
CA GLU A 149 -0.08 -2.57 -12.88
C GLU A 149 0.16 -1.79 -14.19
N HIS A 150 1.16 -2.20 -14.98
CA HIS A 150 1.53 -1.52 -16.21
C HIS A 150 0.83 -2.06 -17.48
N ARG A 151 0.04 -3.12 -17.34
CA ARG A 151 -0.81 -3.67 -18.41
C ARG A 151 -2.27 -3.24 -18.30
N LEU A 152 -2.70 -2.89 -17.09
CA LEU A 152 -4.09 -2.52 -16.84
C LEU A 152 -4.39 -1.05 -17.16
N PRO A 153 -5.58 -0.76 -17.70
CA PRO A 153 -6.06 0.61 -17.82
C PRO A 153 -6.34 1.20 -16.44
N SER A 154 -6.13 2.49 -16.29
CA SER A 154 -6.43 3.23 -15.06
C SER A 154 -7.72 4.03 -15.18
N PHE A 155 -8.31 4.37 -14.03
CA PHE A 155 -9.43 5.29 -13.94
C PHE A 155 -9.02 6.53 -13.15
N GLN A 156 -9.25 7.70 -13.73
CA GLN A 156 -8.97 8.99 -13.10
C GLN A 156 -10.25 9.82 -13.07
N ILE A 157 -10.37 10.73 -12.12
CA ILE A 157 -11.42 11.76 -12.17
C ILE A 157 -10.78 13.03 -12.76
N ILE A 158 -11.28 13.48 -13.89
CA ILE A 158 -10.82 14.67 -14.60
C ILE A 158 -12.04 15.56 -14.86
N SER A 159 -12.02 16.78 -14.34
CA SER A 159 -13.14 17.73 -14.45
C SER A 159 -14.49 17.11 -14.04
N GLY A 160 -14.50 16.38 -12.93
CA GLY A 160 -15.68 15.73 -12.36
C GLY A 160 -16.15 14.45 -13.07
N ARG A 161 -15.42 13.99 -14.10
CA ARG A 161 -15.78 12.79 -14.88
C ARG A 161 -14.77 11.65 -14.64
N LYS A 162 -15.28 10.43 -14.50
CA LYS A 162 -14.44 9.21 -14.45
C LYS A 162 -13.99 8.84 -15.86
N ILE A 163 -12.71 8.95 -16.12
CA ILE A 163 -12.10 8.70 -17.43
C ILE A 163 -11.24 7.43 -17.34
N LYS A 164 -11.45 6.50 -18.29
CA LYS A 164 -10.59 5.33 -18.47
C LYS A 164 -9.41 5.70 -19.37
N LEU A 165 -8.20 5.43 -18.92
CA LEU A 165 -6.96 5.76 -19.62
C LEU A 165 -6.16 4.50 -19.88
N SER A 166 -5.52 4.43 -21.03
CA SER A 166 -4.60 3.35 -21.37
C SER A 166 -3.35 3.38 -20.48
N PRO A 167 -2.64 2.26 -20.31
CA PRO A 167 -1.36 2.22 -19.62
C PRO A 167 -0.40 3.31 -20.13
N PHE A 168 0.42 3.85 -19.24
CA PHE A 168 1.38 4.92 -19.50
C PHE A 168 0.79 6.27 -19.98
N SER A 169 -0.54 6.44 -19.99
CA SER A 169 -1.16 7.71 -20.35
C SER A 169 -0.68 8.86 -19.46
N GLY A 170 -0.61 10.06 -20.04
CA GLY A 170 -0.17 11.25 -19.33
C GLY A 170 1.30 11.23 -18.94
N TYR A 171 2.15 10.51 -19.68
CA TYR A 171 3.60 10.45 -19.48
C TYR A 171 4.23 11.83 -19.31
N LYS A 172 5.07 11.96 -18.28
CA LYS A 172 5.86 13.17 -17.99
C LYS A 172 7.24 12.80 -17.47
N LYS A 173 8.26 13.55 -17.88
CA LYS A 173 9.55 13.57 -17.20
C LYS A 173 9.52 14.67 -16.14
N GLU A 174 10.02 14.38 -14.97
CA GLU A 174 10.04 15.32 -13.85
C GLU A 174 11.23 15.06 -12.93
N LYS A 175 11.52 15.98 -12.02
CA LYS A 175 12.59 15.85 -11.04
C LYS A 175 11.97 15.81 -9.63
N LEU A 176 12.25 14.75 -8.89
CA LEU A 176 11.72 14.53 -7.55
C LEU A 176 12.87 14.23 -6.59
N LEU A 177 12.97 14.94 -5.48
CA LEU A 177 14.10 14.84 -4.53
C LEU A 177 15.48 14.97 -5.22
N GLY A 178 15.57 15.78 -6.28
CA GLY A 178 16.79 15.90 -7.07
C GLY A 178 17.06 14.76 -8.06
N ILE A 179 16.21 13.71 -8.08
CA ILE A 179 16.32 12.53 -8.95
C ILE A 179 15.46 12.72 -10.19
N SER A 180 16.01 12.45 -11.38
CA SER A 180 15.25 12.42 -12.63
C SER A 180 14.30 11.22 -12.62
N ALA A 181 13.04 11.48 -12.89
CA ALA A 181 11.95 10.49 -12.86
C ALA A 181 11.03 10.66 -14.05
N GLU A 182 10.26 9.62 -14.32
CA GLU A 182 9.08 9.69 -15.18
C GLU A 182 7.84 9.34 -14.37
N SER A 183 6.69 9.88 -14.78
CA SER A 183 5.43 9.54 -14.17
C SER A 183 4.30 9.47 -15.19
N TYR A 184 3.30 8.64 -14.90
CA TYR A 184 2.11 8.45 -15.73
C TYR A 184 0.95 7.98 -14.86
N PHE A 185 -0.28 8.09 -15.39
CA PHE A 185 -1.46 7.58 -14.71
C PHE A 185 -1.42 6.06 -14.57
N SER A 186 -1.87 5.56 -13.44
CA SER A 186 -1.86 4.13 -13.13
C SER A 186 -3.11 3.72 -12.36
N VAL A 187 -3.27 2.41 -12.18
CA VAL A 187 -4.30 1.82 -11.32
C VAL A 187 -4.09 2.24 -9.86
N SER A 188 -5.17 2.28 -9.09
CA SER A 188 -5.15 2.76 -7.71
C SER A 188 -6.13 1.99 -6.83
N GLY A 189 -5.90 1.95 -5.53
CA GLY A 189 -6.79 1.36 -4.54
C GLY A 189 -7.64 2.42 -3.81
N PHE A 190 -8.21 3.40 -4.55
CA PHE A 190 -8.97 4.50 -3.96
C PHE A 190 -10.48 4.44 -4.23
N GLU A 191 -10.98 3.33 -4.76
CA GLU A 191 -12.37 3.15 -5.19
C GLU A 191 -13.36 3.50 -4.07
N ASN A 192 -13.08 3.08 -2.83
CA ASN A 192 -13.93 3.38 -1.68
C ASN A 192 -14.02 4.89 -1.36
N ILE A 193 -12.93 5.64 -1.54
CA ILE A 193 -12.93 7.11 -1.41
C ILE A 193 -13.76 7.74 -2.53
N LEU A 194 -13.57 7.26 -3.77
CA LEU A 194 -14.24 7.78 -4.97
C LEU A 194 -15.74 7.48 -4.98
N GLU A 195 -16.19 6.38 -4.37
CA GLU A 195 -17.61 6.06 -4.21
C GLU A 195 -18.31 6.96 -3.19
N LYS A 196 -17.59 7.36 -2.12
CA LYS A 196 -18.17 8.13 -1.01
C LYS A 196 -18.12 9.63 -1.24
N LYS A 197 -17.27 10.12 -2.12
CA LYS A 197 -17.05 11.54 -2.34
C LYS A 197 -16.82 11.88 -3.81
N ARG A 198 -17.49 12.94 -4.28
CA ARG A 198 -17.24 13.51 -5.61
C ARG A 198 -16.04 14.45 -5.56
N PHE A 199 -15.19 14.32 -6.56
CA PHE A 199 -14.03 15.18 -6.78
C PHE A 199 -14.12 15.87 -8.13
N LEU A 200 -13.57 17.08 -8.21
CA LEU A 200 -13.34 17.75 -9.49
C LEU A 200 -12.18 17.07 -10.22
N ASN A 201 -11.10 16.84 -9.50
CA ASN A 201 -9.96 16.05 -10.02
C ASN A 201 -9.46 15.08 -8.93
N PHE A 202 -9.24 13.84 -9.34
CA PHE A 202 -8.56 12.83 -8.52
C PHE A 202 -7.61 12.06 -9.41
N HIS A 203 -6.32 12.39 -9.30
CA HIS A 203 -5.28 11.83 -10.15
C HIS A 203 -4.34 10.97 -9.34
N PHE A 204 -4.18 9.73 -9.78
CA PHE A 204 -3.15 8.84 -9.26
C PHE A 204 -2.10 8.57 -10.36
N ARG A 205 -0.85 8.82 -10.03
CA ARG A 205 0.30 8.64 -10.93
C ARG A 205 1.35 7.79 -10.24
N VAL A 206 1.90 6.84 -10.96
CA VAL A 206 3.12 6.17 -10.51
C VAL A 206 4.35 6.97 -10.92
N ILE A 207 5.39 6.88 -10.09
CA ILE A 207 6.72 7.43 -10.32
C ILE A 207 7.66 6.28 -10.61
N ARG A 208 8.45 6.39 -11.69
CA ARG A 208 9.44 5.39 -12.09
C ARG A 208 10.76 6.09 -12.48
N PRO A 209 11.89 5.39 -12.44
CA PRO A 209 13.15 5.90 -13.02
C PRO A 209 12.97 6.21 -14.49
N VAL A 210 13.67 7.26 -14.97
CA VAL A 210 13.65 7.61 -16.39
C VAL A 210 14.07 6.42 -17.25
N GLY A 211 13.31 6.14 -18.31
CA GLY A 211 13.53 5.01 -19.22
C GLY A 211 12.80 3.74 -18.83
N PHE A 212 12.08 3.70 -17.68
CA PHE A 212 11.34 2.52 -17.26
C PHE A 212 10.28 2.12 -18.29
N ARG A 213 9.49 3.08 -18.80
CA ARG A 213 8.45 2.80 -19.79
C ARG A 213 9.02 2.15 -21.05
N ASP A 214 10.09 2.69 -21.57
CA ASP A 214 10.70 2.19 -22.82
C ASP A 214 11.32 0.81 -22.59
N PHE A 215 11.94 0.60 -21.42
CA PHE A 215 12.43 -0.72 -21.01
C PHE A 215 11.30 -1.73 -20.78
N PHE A 216 10.17 -1.32 -20.22
CA PHE A 216 9.00 -2.17 -20.07
C PHE A 216 8.48 -2.63 -21.43
N TYR A 217 8.34 -1.72 -22.41
CA TYR A 217 7.94 -2.09 -23.77
C TYR A 217 8.97 -3.02 -24.45
N PHE A 218 10.25 -2.83 -24.19
CA PHE A 218 11.27 -3.77 -24.66
C PHE A 218 11.02 -5.17 -24.10
N LEU A 219 10.88 -5.29 -22.78
CA LEU A 219 10.60 -6.60 -22.16
C LEU A 219 9.32 -7.26 -22.68
N GLU A 220 8.27 -6.48 -22.89
CA GLU A 220 6.98 -6.96 -23.39
C GLU A 220 7.10 -7.42 -24.85
N ASN A 221 7.61 -6.59 -25.74
CA ASN A 221 7.64 -6.85 -27.17
C ASN A 221 8.64 -7.95 -27.56
N TYR A 222 9.69 -8.15 -26.81
CA TYR A 222 10.69 -9.20 -27.03
C TYR A 222 10.38 -10.50 -26.27
N GLY A 223 9.21 -10.60 -25.64
CA GLY A 223 8.73 -11.83 -25.01
C GLY A 223 9.36 -12.18 -23.67
N PHE A 224 10.12 -11.28 -23.05
CA PHE A 224 10.70 -11.49 -21.72
C PHE A 224 9.61 -11.63 -20.62
N LEU A 225 8.42 -11.06 -20.87
CA LEU A 225 7.28 -11.12 -19.96
C LEU A 225 6.25 -12.18 -20.35
N ASN A 226 6.55 -13.02 -21.34
CA ASN A 226 5.75 -14.18 -21.70
C ASN A 226 5.92 -15.30 -20.65
N LYS A 227 4.95 -16.23 -20.60
CA LYS A 227 4.90 -17.29 -19.59
C LYS A 227 6.22 -18.08 -19.48
N GLU A 228 6.85 -18.40 -20.62
CA GLU A 228 8.08 -19.20 -20.69
C GLU A 228 9.30 -18.45 -20.07
N ASN A 229 9.37 -17.13 -20.24
CA ASN A 229 10.51 -16.30 -19.85
C ASN A 229 10.32 -15.56 -18.54
N PHE A 230 9.08 -15.52 -18.02
CA PHE A 230 8.69 -14.67 -16.91
C PHE A 230 9.55 -14.90 -15.65
N GLU A 231 9.69 -16.16 -15.24
CA GLU A 231 10.46 -16.54 -14.06
C GLU A 231 11.96 -16.26 -14.24
N TYR A 232 12.49 -16.45 -15.45
CA TYR A 232 13.88 -16.09 -15.75
C TYR A 232 14.09 -14.59 -15.63
N THR A 233 13.23 -13.80 -16.26
CA THR A 233 13.28 -12.32 -16.21
C THR A 233 13.18 -11.82 -14.78
N ARG A 234 12.23 -12.34 -14.00
CA ARG A 234 12.08 -12.04 -12.58
C ARG A 234 13.40 -12.28 -11.82
N LYS A 235 13.99 -13.46 -11.96
CA LYS A 235 15.24 -13.84 -11.29
C LYS A 235 16.42 -12.92 -11.67
N VAL A 236 16.47 -12.45 -12.91
CA VAL A 236 17.53 -11.55 -13.38
C VAL A 236 17.37 -10.15 -12.77
N VAL A 237 16.19 -9.54 -12.87
CA VAL A 237 15.95 -8.18 -12.35
C VAL A 237 16.02 -8.14 -10.82
N GLU A 238 15.68 -9.24 -10.15
CA GLU A 238 15.71 -9.37 -8.70
C GLU A 238 17.12 -9.31 -8.10
N LYS A 239 18.14 -9.69 -8.86
CA LYS A 239 19.54 -9.65 -8.43
C LYS A 239 20.10 -8.24 -8.31
N VAL A 240 19.51 -7.29 -9.01
CA VAL A 240 20.01 -5.91 -9.03
C VAL A 240 19.56 -5.18 -7.78
N LYS A 241 20.51 -4.90 -6.88
CA LYS A 241 20.28 -4.12 -5.66
C LYS A 241 20.93 -2.75 -5.80
N LYS A 242 20.18 -1.70 -5.48
CA LYS A 242 20.66 -0.31 -5.45
C LYS A 242 20.12 0.41 -4.22
N ASP A 243 20.77 1.49 -3.84
CA ASP A 243 20.20 2.45 -2.92
C ASP A 243 18.87 2.93 -3.48
N ASN A 244 17.81 2.88 -2.70
CA ASN A 244 16.47 3.12 -3.21
C ASN A 244 15.62 3.95 -2.27
N TYR A 245 14.74 4.75 -2.89
CA TYR A 245 13.75 5.60 -2.24
C TYR A 245 12.36 5.12 -2.65
N THR A 246 11.46 5.02 -1.69
CA THR A 246 10.02 4.91 -1.95
C THR A 246 9.38 6.21 -1.51
N ILE A 247 8.63 6.83 -2.41
CA ILE A 247 8.15 8.20 -2.27
C ILE A 247 6.64 8.22 -2.48
N ALA A 248 5.92 9.01 -1.68
CA ALA A 248 4.58 9.48 -2.03
C ALA A 248 4.53 11.00 -1.88
N ILE A 249 3.91 11.65 -2.84
CA ILE A 249 3.55 13.07 -2.80
C ILE A 249 2.04 13.14 -2.97
N ILE A 250 1.36 13.67 -1.96
CA ILE A 250 -0.10 13.81 -1.94
C ILE A 250 -0.41 15.28 -1.85
N GLU A 251 -1.03 15.80 -2.88
CA GLU A 251 -1.47 17.20 -2.92
C GLU A 251 -3.00 17.24 -2.90
N LEU A 252 -3.56 17.94 -1.91
CA LEU A 252 -4.99 18.15 -1.75
C LEU A 252 -5.29 19.65 -1.87
N ARG A 253 -6.35 20.00 -2.59
CA ARG A 253 -6.73 21.40 -2.78
C ARG A 253 -8.20 21.64 -2.48
N ARG A 254 -8.46 22.83 -1.94
CA ARG A 254 -9.77 23.47 -1.82
C ARG A 254 -9.65 24.92 -2.25
N GLY A 255 -10.19 25.26 -3.41
CA GLY A 255 -9.97 26.58 -3.99
C GLY A 255 -8.48 26.91 -4.08
N ARG A 256 -8.06 28.02 -3.45
CA ARG A 256 -6.65 28.41 -3.40
C ARG A 256 -5.83 27.73 -2.27
N ARG A 257 -6.47 27.07 -1.31
CA ARG A 257 -5.75 26.37 -0.23
C ARG A 257 -5.21 25.06 -0.74
N LYS A 258 -3.93 24.81 -0.42
CA LYS A 258 -3.18 23.64 -0.80
C LYS A 258 -2.58 22.98 0.45
N ILE A 259 -2.71 21.67 0.55
CA ILE A 259 -2.06 20.81 1.53
C ILE A 259 -1.18 19.85 0.76
N VAL A 260 0.07 19.69 1.14
CA VAL A 260 1.01 18.76 0.51
C VAL A 260 1.61 17.88 1.59
N TRP A 261 1.51 16.57 1.39
CA TRP A 261 2.22 15.57 2.16
C TRP A 261 3.34 14.99 1.31
N GLU A 262 4.50 14.87 1.90
CA GLU A 262 5.65 14.21 1.32
C GLU A 262 6.10 13.10 2.25
N ILE A 263 6.18 11.87 1.72
CA ILE A 263 6.56 10.67 2.44
C ILE A 263 7.77 10.09 1.74
N VAL A 264 8.85 9.84 2.48
CA VAL A 264 10.09 9.29 1.92
C VAL A 264 10.63 8.19 2.82
N SER A 265 10.69 6.99 2.27
CA SER A 265 11.42 5.86 2.83
C SER A 265 12.71 5.65 2.05
N PHE A 266 13.83 5.52 2.74
CA PHE A 266 15.13 5.27 2.13
C PHE A 266 15.74 3.96 2.61
N SER A 267 16.45 3.25 1.72
CA SER A 267 17.26 2.10 2.06
C SER A 267 18.53 2.06 1.23
N LYS A 268 19.64 1.74 1.88
CA LYS A 268 20.89 1.37 1.22
C LYS A 268 20.76 -0.02 0.61
N LYS A 269 21.54 -0.31 -0.41
CA LYS A 269 21.54 -1.61 -1.13
C LYS A 269 21.86 -2.80 -0.22
N GLU A 270 22.65 -2.59 0.87
CA GLU A 270 23.01 -3.60 1.87
C GLU A 270 21.96 -3.74 2.99
N SER A 271 20.96 -2.88 3.03
CA SER A 271 19.93 -2.95 4.08
C SER A 271 19.16 -4.27 4.00
N LEU A 272 18.82 -4.83 5.16
CA LEU A 272 17.99 -6.04 5.25
C LEU A 272 16.62 -5.85 4.54
N LEU A 273 16.03 -4.67 4.67
CA LEU A 273 14.77 -4.32 4.03
C LEU A 273 15.01 -3.17 3.04
N ASN A 274 14.45 -3.27 1.84
CA ASN A 274 14.40 -2.15 0.90
C ASN A 274 13.38 -1.10 1.34
N SER A 275 13.37 0.06 0.68
CA SER A 275 12.53 1.20 1.05
C SER A 275 11.02 0.89 0.99
N MET A 276 10.59 0.10 0.01
CA MET A 276 9.18 -0.32 -0.13
C MET A 276 8.80 -1.31 0.96
N GLN A 277 9.64 -2.31 1.24
CA GLN A 277 9.41 -3.26 2.33
C GLN A 277 9.27 -2.54 3.68
N LYS A 278 10.15 -1.55 3.94
CA LYS A 278 10.09 -0.77 5.20
C LYS A 278 8.74 -0.09 5.35
N ILE A 279 8.33 0.70 4.35
CA ILE A 279 7.14 1.53 4.47
C ILE A 279 5.85 0.71 4.38
N THR A 280 5.82 -0.36 3.58
CA THR A 280 4.63 -1.20 3.46
C THR A 280 4.40 -2.02 4.72
N ALA A 281 5.44 -2.66 5.26
CA ALA A 281 5.30 -3.57 6.38
C ALA A 281 5.10 -2.89 7.74
N ILE A 282 5.60 -1.65 7.89
CA ILE A 282 5.40 -0.90 9.13
C ILE A 282 3.93 -0.55 9.38
N VAL A 283 3.11 -0.42 8.33
CA VAL A 283 1.70 -0.04 8.47
C VAL A 283 0.88 -1.11 9.19
N PRO A 284 0.79 -2.37 8.73
CA PRO A 284 0.05 -3.41 9.43
C PRO A 284 0.64 -3.71 10.81
N ALA A 285 1.97 -3.66 10.97
CA ALA A 285 2.60 -3.85 12.27
C ALA A 285 2.25 -2.74 13.25
N SER A 286 2.21 -1.47 12.80
CA SER A 286 1.78 -0.34 13.64
C SER A 286 0.29 -0.39 13.96
N LEU A 287 -0.56 -0.72 12.99
CA LEU A 287 -2.00 -0.90 13.22
C LEU A 287 -2.24 -1.96 14.30
N TYR A 288 -1.60 -3.13 14.18
CA TYR A 288 -1.71 -4.17 15.19
C TYR A 288 -1.29 -3.63 16.58
N ARG A 289 -0.09 -3.01 16.68
CA ARG A 289 0.41 -2.44 17.94
C ARG A 289 -0.60 -1.48 18.56
N ILE A 290 -1.12 -0.53 17.77
CA ILE A 290 -2.01 0.52 18.28
C ILE A 290 -3.35 -0.07 18.71
N ILE A 291 -3.96 -0.93 17.88
CA ILE A 291 -5.24 -1.57 18.18
C ILE A 291 -5.15 -2.38 19.47
N PHE A 292 -4.08 -3.17 19.61
CA PHE A 292 -3.86 -4.00 20.78
C PHE A 292 -3.55 -3.17 22.04
N MET A 293 -2.54 -2.27 21.98
CA MET A 293 -2.10 -1.50 23.14
C MET A 293 -3.14 -0.49 23.64
N LYS A 294 -3.89 0.10 22.72
CA LYS A 294 -4.92 1.10 23.06
C LYS A 294 -6.31 0.49 23.19
N LYS A 295 -6.44 -0.84 23.01
CA LYS A 295 -7.71 -1.59 23.06
C LYS A 295 -8.81 -0.92 22.21
N ILE A 296 -8.44 -0.51 20.99
CA ILE A 296 -9.37 0.18 20.08
C ILE A 296 -10.40 -0.83 19.58
N PRO A 297 -11.70 -0.65 19.87
CA PRO A 297 -12.73 -1.56 19.43
C PRO A 297 -12.97 -1.39 17.93
N LEU A 298 -12.56 -2.37 17.13
CA LEU A 298 -12.86 -2.44 15.71
C LEU A 298 -13.87 -3.55 15.44
N LYS A 299 -14.79 -3.31 14.51
CA LYS A 299 -15.80 -4.30 14.10
C LYS A 299 -16.21 -4.09 12.65
N GLY A 300 -16.37 -5.18 11.90
CA GLY A 300 -16.85 -5.15 10.53
C GLY A 300 -15.74 -4.76 9.53
N LEU A 301 -16.15 -4.34 8.34
CA LEU A 301 -15.25 -3.89 7.28
C LEU A 301 -14.91 -2.41 7.50
N ILE A 302 -13.63 -2.10 7.63
CA ILE A 302 -13.15 -0.73 7.88
C ILE A 302 -11.98 -0.45 6.97
N PHE A 303 -12.11 0.54 6.09
CA PHE A 303 -11.03 0.95 5.20
C PHE A 303 -10.05 1.91 5.89
N MET A 304 -8.83 2.01 5.38
CA MET A 304 -7.75 2.82 5.94
C MET A 304 -8.14 4.31 6.10
N GLU A 305 -8.84 4.88 5.13
CA GLU A 305 -9.34 6.26 5.19
C GLU A 305 -10.42 6.48 6.26
N GLU A 306 -11.09 5.43 6.69
CA GLU A 306 -12.07 5.49 7.80
C GLU A 306 -11.38 5.42 9.15
N LEU A 307 -10.35 4.57 9.28
CA LEU A 307 -9.50 4.50 10.48
C LEU A 307 -8.83 5.83 10.80
N ALA A 308 -8.49 6.61 9.78
CA ALA A 308 -7.84 7.91 9.91
C ALA A 308 -8.68 8.97 10.64
N LYS A 309 -9.99 8.74 10.82
CA LYS A 309 -10.86 9.61 11.61
C LYS A 309 -10.60 9.50 13.13
N ASN A 310 -10.07 8.36 13.55
CA ASN A 310 -9.67 8.15 14.93
C ASN A 310 -8.34 8.87 15.19
N GLU A 311 -8.35 9.85 16.07
CA GLU A 311 -7.19 10.71 16.37
C GLU A 311 -6.03 9.93 16.96
N ILE A 312 -6.30 9.06 17.93
CA ILE A 312 -5.30 8.23 18.58
C ILE A 312 -4.61 7.32 17.54
N LEU A 313 -5.39 6.70 16.64
CA LEU A 313 -4.84 5.89 15.55
C LEU A 313 -3.96 6.73 14.63
N PHE A 314 -4.39 7.92 14.27
CA PHE A 314 -3.65 8.80 13.37
C PHE A 314 -2.31 9.23 13.98
N GLU A 315 -2.32 9.77 15.19
CA GLU A 315 -1.12 10.26 15.88
C GLU A 315 -0.12 9.14 16.16
N GLN A 316 -0.57 8.02 16.71
CA GLN A 316 0.29 6.88 17.02
C GLN A 316 0.87 6.22 15.75
N MET A 317 0.09 6.13 14.65
CA MET A 317 0.60 5.67 13.37
C MET A 317 1.73 6.57 12.88
N TRP A 318 1.54 7.87 12.98
CA TRP A 318 2.50 8.90 12.61
C TRP A 318 3.82 8.75 13.37
N GLU A 319 3.75 8.63 14.70
CA GLU A 319 4.91 8.43 15.58
C GLU A 319 5.65 7.12 15.24
N ASN A 320 4.92 6.01 15.15
CA ASN A 320 5.50 4.71 14.83
C ASN A 320 6.27 4.69 13.49
N ILE A 321 5.75 5.38 12.49
CA ILE A 321 6.39 5.46 11.16
C ILE A 321 7.67 6.30 11.24
N LYS A 322 7.62 7.45 11.91
CA LYS A 322 8.80 8.32 12.11
C LYS A 322 9.92 7.64 12.90
N GLU A 323 9.58 6.89 13.96
CA GLU A 323 10.55 6.11 14.73
C GLU A 323 11.36 5.13 13.90
N LYS A 324 10.85 4.73 12.74
CA LYS A 324 11.55 3.80 11.81
C LYS A 324 12.35 4.54 10.72
N GLY A 325 12.56 5.86 10.88
CA GLY A 325 13.37 6.66 9.98
C GLY A 325 12.69 6.93 8.63
N ILE A 326 11.37 6.87 8.56
CA ILE A 326 10.59 7.28 7.39
C ILE A 326 10.24 8.74 7.56
N SER A 327 10.63 9.58 6.59
CA SER A 327 10.29 11.00 6.59
C SER A 327 8.83 11.19 6.21
N LEU A 328 8.15 12.00 7.00
CA LEU A 328 6.75 12.36 6.82
C LEU A 328 6.62 13.87 7.05
N GLU A 329 6.35 14.63 5.99
CA GLU A 329 6.22 16.08 6.06
C GLU A 329 4.85 16.53 5.57
N ARG A 330 4.22 17.44 6.29
CA ARG A 330 2.98 18.10 5.91
C ARG A 330 3.22 19.60 5.79
N ARG A 331 2.90 20.14 4.61
CA ARG A 331 3.02 21.59 4.33
C ARG A 331 1.66 22.13 3.88
N THR A 332 1.36 23.35 4.29
CA THR A 332 0.17 24.09 3.85
C THR A 332 0.57 25.36 3.13
N GLY A 333 -0.20 25.74 2.12
CA GLY A 333 0.10 26.94 1.33
C GLY A 333 -1.10 27.40 0.51
N LYS A 334 -0.85 28.37 -0.35
CA LYS A 334 -1.80 28.80 -1.40
C LYS A 334 -1.31 28.27 -2.74
N SER A 335 -2.23 27.77 -3.58
CA SER A 335 -1.92 27.54 -4.99
C SER A 335 -1.89 28.86 -5.72
N CYS A 336 -0.89 29.05 -6.56
CA CYS A 336 -0.83 30.16 -7.52
C CYS A 336 -1.99 30.08 -8.51
#